data_dba518310cbcb78ba53fa24d5a085d5b
#
_entry.id   dba518310cbcb78ba53fa24d5a085d5b
#
_cell.length_a   1.000
_cell.length_b   1.000
_cell.length_c   1.000
_cell.angle_alpha   90.00
_cell.angle_beta   90.00
_cell.angle_gamma   90.00
#
_symmetry.space_group_name_H-M   'P 1'
#
loop_
_entity.id
_entity.type
_entity.pdbx_description
1 polymer ?
#
loop_
_entity_poly.entity_id
_entity_poly.type
_entity_poly.pdbx_seq_one_letter_code
_entity_poly.pdbx_strand_id
1 'polypeptide(L)'
;MSTTRTLLPVIDVNGVSKVFNAASPNPVQALHDVSLSIHRGEIVGLLGTNGAGKTTLIDLILGLTTPTSGTIQVLGESPHTAIKSGRIGAVMQSGGLLPNITVKETLELLGAAFPSHRAFDDIIERANLGDILSRRVSKCSGGEQQRLRFGLALLGDPEVLLLDEPTTGMDAGARHHFWETMREEADAGRTIVLTTHYLEEAETFAQRIIMLN
;
A
#
# COMPACT_ATOMS: atom_id res chain seq x y z
N MET A 1 31.66 -2.26 -23.18
CA MET A 1 30.92 -1.10 -22.65
C MET A 1 29.55 -1.59 -22.23
N SER A 2 29.35 -1.84 -20.94
CA SER A 2 28.08 -2.34 -20.42
C SER A 2 27.12 -1.16 -20.34
N THR A 3 26.13 -1.13 -21.22
CA THR A 3 25.06 -0.12 -21.15
C THR A 3 24.20 -0.44 -19.94
N THR A 4 24.45 0.25 -18.85
CA THR A 4 23.57 0.20 -17.68
C THR A 4 22.21 0.73 -18.14
N ARG A 5 21.29 -0.18 -18.42
CA ARG A 5 19.90 0.16 -18.71
C ARG A 5 19.35 0.76 -17.42
N THR A 6 19.30 2.09 -17.35
CA THR A 6 18.65 2.80 -16.24
C THR A 6 17.18 2.36 -16.29
N LEU A 7 16.82 1.42 -15.41
CA LEU A 7 15.43 1.00 -15.25
C LEU A 7 14.67 2.23 -14.73
N LEU A 8 13.66 2.67 -15.46
CA LEU A 8 12.78 3.75 -15.02
C LEU A 8 12.16 3.37 -13.68
N PRO A 9 12.07 4.31 -12.74
CA PRO A 9 11.45 4.05 -11.45
C PRO A 9 9.96 3.73 -11.64
N VAL A 10 9.46 2.85 -10.79
CA VAL A 10 8.02 2.51 -10.72
C VAL A 10 7.26 3.61 -9.99
N ILE A 11 7.88 4.20 -8.98
CA ILE A 11 7.38 5.41 -8.30
C ILE A 11 8.49 6.44 -8.36
N ASP A 12 8.17 7.62 -8.89
CA ASP A 12 9.07 8.76 -8.97
C ASP A 12 8.42 9.99 -8.36
N VAL A 13 9.01 10.49 -7.29
CA VAL A 13 8.57 11.67 -6.53
C VAL A 13 9.65 12.72 -6.66
N ASN A 14 9.34 13.89 -7.20
CA ASN A 14 10.33 14.92 -7.52
C ASN A 14 9.92 16.29 -6.97
N GLY A 15 10.66 16.79 -5.99
CA GLY A 15 10.48 18.10 -5.37
C GLY A 15 9.09 18.31 -4.74
N VAL A 16 8.49 17.25 -4.21
CA VAL A 16 7.10 17.28 -3.76
C VAL A 16 6.97 17.96 -2.41
N SER A 17 6.10 18.97 -2.39
CA SER A 17 5.61 19.59 -1.15
C SER A 17 4.10 19.49 -1.04
N LYS A 18 3.60 19.35 0.18
CA LYS A 18 2.16 19.34 0.47
C LYS A 18 1.86 20.22 1.66
N VAL A 19 0.99 21.22 1.41
CA VAL A 19 0.44 22.10 2.44
C VAL A 19 -1.07 21.92 2.46
N PHE A 20 -1.61 21.57 3.61
CA PHE A 20 -3.04 21.55 3.84
C PHE A 20 -3.51 22.92 4.36
N ASN A 21 -4.74 23.29 4.01
CA ASN A 21 -5.36 24.56 4.42
C ASN A 21 -4.48 25.79 4.10
N ALA A 22 -3.87 25.83 2.92
CA ALA A 22 -2.93 26.88 2.50
C ALA A 22 -3.50 28.31 2.60
N ALA A 23 -4.82 28.47 2.45
CA ALA A 23 -5.51 29.75 2.59
C ALA A 23 -5.97 30.05 4.04
N SER A 24 -5.72 29.15 4.99
CA SER A 24 -6.07 29.32 6.41
C SER A 24 -4.99 30.13 7.15
N PRO A 25 -5.34 30.79 8.27
CA PRO A 25 -4.35 31.40 9.16
C PRO A 25 -3.32 30.40 9.73
N ASN A 26 -3.65 29.12 9.76
CA ASN A 26 -2.79 28.05 10.28
C ASN A 26 -2.60 26.94 9.21
N PRO A 27 -1.79 27.17 8.16
CA PRO A 27 -1.47 26.14 7.17
C PRO A 27 -0.63 25.03 7.81
N VAL A 28 -0.87 23.79 7.40
CA VAL A 28 -0.10 22.63 7.86
C VAL A 28 0.77 22.12 6.72
N GLN A 29 2.07 22.30 6.83
CA GLN A 29 3.02 21.71 5.89
C GLN A 29 3.27 20.25 6.27
N ALA A 30 2.74 19.33 5.48
CA ALA A 30 2.84 17.90 5.72
C ALA A 30 4.07 17.29 5.03
N LEU A 31 4.51 17.84 3.89
CA LEU A 31 5.72 17.45 3.17
C LEU A 31 6.43 18.69 2.64
N HIS A 32 7.77 18.66 2.65
CA HIS A 32 8.60 19.74 2.16
C HIS A 32 9.71 19.21 1.25
N ASP A 33 9.65 19.52 -0.04
CA ASP A 33 10.68 19.24 -1.06
C ASP A 33 11.17 17.78 -1.06
N VAL A 34 10.23 16.83 -1.00
CA VAL A 34 10.54 15.40 -0.94
C VAL A 34 10.84 14.89 -2.34
N SER A 35 12.00 14.23 -2.50
CA SER A 35 12.38 13.54 -3.74
C SER A 35 12.83 12.12 -3.42
N LEU A 36 12.24 11.15 -4.11
CA LEU A 36 12.61 9.74 -4.01
C LEU A 36 12.19 8.98 -5.27
N SER A 37 12.91 7.90 -5.56
CA SER A 37 12.56 7.00 -6.66
C SER A 37 12.56 5.57 -6.13
N ILE A 38 11.56 4.76 -6.53
CA ILE A 38 11.44 3.35 -6.17
C ILE A 38 11.41 2.55 -7.46
N HIS A 39 12.24 1.50 -7.51
CA HIS A 39 12.39 0.67 -8.71
C HIS A 39 11.56 -0.61 -8.61
N ARG A 40 11.34 -1.23 -9.76
CA ARG A 40 10.56 -2.48 -9.85
C ARG A 40 11.19 -3.59 -9.00
N GLY A 41 10.37 -4.28 -8.22
CA GLY A 41 10.78 -5.39 -7.36
C GLY A 41 11.44 -4.97 -6.05
N GLU A 42 11.55 -3.66 -5.75
CA GLU A 42 12.06 -3.21 -4.45
C GLU A 42 11.01 -3.39 -3.35
N ILE A 43 11.47 -3.78 -2.16
CA ILE A 43 10.71 -3.65 -0.90
C ILE A 43 11.27 -2.45 -0.15
N VAL A 44 10.49 -1.39 -0.05
CA VAL A 44 10.89 -0.13 0.58
C VAL A 44 10.09 0.14 1.84
N GLY A 45 10.78 0.34 2.95
CA GLY A 45 10.20 0.81 4.22
C GLY A 45 10.22 2.34 4.30
N LEU A 46 9.06 2.96 4.49
CA LEU A 46 8.97 4.38 4.83
C LEU A 46 8.86 4.52 6.35
N LEU A 47 9.93 5.02 6.97
CA LEU A 47 10.00 5.27 8.40
C LEU A 47 9.93 6.76 8.68
N GLY A 48 9.49 7.09 9.87
CA GLY A 48 9.41 8.46 10.39
C GLY A 48 8.51 8.53 11.61
N THR A 49 8.65 9.58 12.38
CA THR A 49 7.78 9.83 13.54
C THR A 49 6.33 10.05 13.13
N ASN A 50 5.42 10.01 14.10
CA ASN A 50 4.03 10.39 13.84
C ASN A 50 3.99 11.86 13.39
N GLY A 51 3.28 12.13 12.30
CA GLY A 51 3.26 13.46 11.70
C GLY A 51 4.36 13.75 10.66
N ALA A 52 5.33 12.85 10.44
CA ALA A 52 6.38 13.02 9.43
C ALA A 52 5.89 12.98 7.96
N GLY A 53 4.59 12.84 7.72
CA GLY A 53 4.03 12.88 6.37
C GLY A 53 3.96 11.53 5.65
N LYS A 54 4.24 10.40 6.30
CA LYS A 54 4.19 9.05 5.68
C LYS A 54 2.85 8.77 4.98
N THR A 55 1.75 8.88 5.70
CA THR A 55 0.40 8.69 5.15
C THR A 55 0.10 9.72 4.05
N THR A 56 0.54 10.98 4.23
CA THR A 56 0.38 12.01 3.19
C THR A 56 1.12 11.65 1.91
N LEU A 57 2.32 11.10 2.01
CA LEU A 57 3.07 10.63 0.83
C LEU A 57 2.37 9.44 0.16
N ILE A 58 1.86 8.48 0.93
CA ILE A 58 1.05 7.36 0.42
C ILE A 58 -0.20 7.91 -0.30
N ASP A 59 -0.94 8.84 0.31
CA ASP A 59 -2.13 9.46 -0.28
C ASP A 59 -1.83 10.16 -1.62
N LEU A 60 -0.68 10.81 -1.72
CA LEU A 60 -0.22 11.44 -2.95
C LEU A 60 0.13 10.42 -4.03
N ILE A 61 0.82 9.34 -3.68
CA ILE A 61 1.16 8.23 -4.58
C ILE A 61 -0.10 7.49 -5.04
N LEU A 62 -1.12 7.40 -4.20
CA LEU A 62 -2.44 6.85 -4.52
C LEU A 62 -3.33 7.83 -5.31
N GLY A 63 -2.91 9.09 -5.48
CA GLY A 63 -3.74 10.11 -6.14
C GLY A 63 -5.00 10.51 -5.37
N LEU A 64 -5.07 10.19 -4.07
CA LEU A 64 -6.18 10.60 -3.18
C LEU A 64 -6.12 12.09 -2.87
N THR A 65 -4.96 12.68 -2.99
CA THR A 65 -4.73 14.13 -2.91
C THR A 65 -3.67 14.54 -3.94
N THR A 66 -3.58 15.85 -4.22
CA THR A 66 -2.59 16.39 -5.16
C THR A 66 -1.48 17.14 -4.43
N PRO A 67 -0.23 17.12 -4.91
CA PRO A 67 0.84 17.92 -4.33
C PRO A 67 0.56 19.43 -4.48
N THR A 68 1.10 20.23 -3.56
CA THR A 68 1.09 21.69 -3.68
C THR A 68 2.12 22.15 -4.70
N SER A 69 3.28 21.46 -4.75
CA SER A 69 4.33 21.66 -5.76
C SER A 69 5.07 20.33 -5.99
N GLY A 70 5.85 20.26 -7.07
CA GLY A 70 6.55 19.07 -7.49
C GLY A 70 5.68 18.13 -8.34
N THR A 71 6.23 16.94 -8.65
CA THR A 71 5.56 15.95 -9.50
C THR A 71 5.67 14.56 -8.93
N ILE A 72 4.65 13.74 -9.20
CA ILE A 72 4.65 12.31 -8.88
C ILE A 72 4.25 11.52 -10.12
N GLN A 73 5.00 10.48 -10.41
CA GLN A 73 4.65 9.49 -11.41
C GLN A 73 4.63 8.10 -10.77
N VAL A 74 3.67 7.28 -11.17
CA VAL A 74 3.56 5.88 -10.76
C VAL A 74 3.37 5.05 -12.02
N LEU A 75 4.24 4.07 -12.23
CA LEU A 75 4.26 3.24 -13.44
C LEU A 75 4.40 4.09 -14.73
N GLY A 76 5.08 5.24 -14.64
CA GLY A 76 5.26 6.20 -15.75
C GLY A 76 4.03 7.07 -16.06
N GLU A 77 2.98 6.99 -15.25
CA GLU A 77 1.72 7.70 -15.43
C GLU A 77 1.41 8.61 -14.22
N SER A 78 0.36 9.43 -14.32
CA SER A 78 -0.13 10.15 -13.16
C SER A 78 -0.68 9.16 -12.11
N PRO A 79 -0.59 9.45 -10.80
CA PRO A 79 -1.15 8.59 -9.75
C PRO A 79 -2.61 8.19 -10.01
N HIS A 80 -3.45 9.15 -10.40
CA HIS A 80 -4.86 8.92 -10.70
C HIS A 80 -5.08 7.95 -11.88
N THR A 81 -4.25 7.99 -12.91
CA THR A 81 -4.32 7.06 -14.04
C THR A 81 -3.86 5.67 -13.60
N ALA A 82 -2.74 5.59 -12.90
CA ALA A 82 -2.17 4.34 -12.44
C ALA A 82 -3.11 3.56 -11.50
N ILE A 83 -3.82 4.24 -10.57
CA ILE A 83 -4.77 3.56 -9.68
C ILE A 83 -6.01 3.04 -10.44
N LYS A 84 -6.50 3.81 -11.41
CA LYS A 84 -7.65 3.38 -12.24
C LYS A 84 -7.37 2.14 -13.10
N SER A 85 -6.13 1.89 -13.42
CA SER A 85 -5.73 0.70 -14.18
C SER A 85 -5.76 -0.59 -13.37
N GLY A 86 -5.99 -0.52 -12.03
CA GLY A 86 -5.96 -1.67 -11.13
C GLY A 86 -4.55 -2.21 -10.84
N ARG A 87 -3.50 -1.52 -11.33
CA ARG A 87 -2.11 -1.96 -11.19
C ARG A 87 -1.48 -1.61 -9.84
N ILE A 88 -2.22 -0.89 -8.99
CA ILE A 88 -1.82 -0.53 -7.64
C ILE A 88 -2.81 -1.13 -6.65
N GLY A 89 -2.32 -1.92 -5.70
CA GLY A 89 -3.05 -2.38 -4.54
C GLY A 89 -2.66 -1.55 -3.31
N ALA A 90 -3.62 -1.28 -2.43
CA ALA A 90 -3.34 -0.52 -1.23
C ALA A 90 -4.03 -1.10 0.01
N VAL A 91 -3.29 -1.15 1.12
CA VAL A 91 -3.83 -1.35 2.47
C VAL A 91 -3.66 -0.05 3.23
N MET A 92 -4.78 0.58 3.55
CA MET A 92 -4.81 1.84 4.31
C MET A 92 -5.05 1.56 5.79
N GLN A 93 -4.53 2.42 6.66
CA GLN A 93 -4.68 2.30 8.11
C GLN A 93 -6.14 2.28 8.55
N SER A 94 -7.02 3.00 7.86
CA SER A 94 -8.44 3.09 8.17
C SER A 94 -9.30 3.01 6.92
N GLY A 95 -10.55 2.56 7.09
CA GLY A 95 -11.61 2.71 6.10
C GLY A 95 -12.09 1.46 5.39
N GLY A 96 -13.17 1.64 4.70
CA GLY A 96 -13.61 0.98 3.48
C GLY A 96 -14.29 -0.37 3.59
N LEU A 97 -14.30 -1.06 4.71
CA LEU A 97 -14.98 -2.35 4.79
C LEU A 97 -16.49 -2.17 5.07
N LEU A 98 -17.32 -2.89 4.33
CA LEU A 98 -18.76 -2.92 4.53
C LEU A 98 -19.11 -3.87 5.70
N PRO A 99 -19.65 -3.36 6.83
CA PRO A 99 -19.75 -4.16 8.05
C PRO A 99 -20.82 -5.27 7.99
N ASN A 100 -21.82 -5.13 7.14
CA ASN A 100 -23.02 -5.96 7.15
C ASN A 100 -22.99 -7.17 6.21
N ILE A 101 -21.97 -7.26 5.36
CA ILE A 101 -21.76 -8.38 4.44
C ILE A 101 -20.65 -9.29 4.96
N THR A 102 -20.57 -10.51 4.45
CA THR A 102 -19.52 -11.48 4.79
C THR A 102 -18.19 -11.14 4.10
N VAL A 103 -17.11 -11.73 4.59
CA VAL A 103 -15.78 -11.65 3.95
C VAL A 103 -15.86 -12.14 2.51
N LYS A 104 -16.53 -13.26 2.25
CA LYS A 104 -16.72 -13.81 0.90
C LYS A 104 -17.47 -12.82 0.00
N GLU A 105 -18.62 -12.31 0.44
CA GLU A 105 -19.41 -11.34 -0.32
C GLU A 105 -18.61 -10.05 -0.59
N THR A 106 -17.74 -9.64 0.34
CA THR A 106 -16.85 -8.47 0.14
C THR A 106 -15.86 -8.72 -0.99
N LEU A 107 -15.22 -9.89 -1.04
CA LEU A 107 -14.30 -10.26 -2.13
C LEU A 107 -15.01 -10.31 -3.48
N GLU A 108 -16.19 -10.97 -3.54
CA GLU A 108 -16.98 -11.09 -4.75
C GLU A 108 -17.46 -9.72 -5.27
N LEU A 109 -17.99 -8.88 -4.37
CA LEU A 109 -18.48 -7.54 -4.71
C LEU A 109 -17.37 -6.64 -5.28
N LEU A 110 -16.22 -6.61 -4.61
CA LEU A 110 -15.11 -5.76 -5.05
C LEU A 110 -14.36 -6.36 -6.22
N GLY A 111 -14.24 -7.69 -6.30
CA GLY A 111 -13.67 -8.39 -7.46
C GLY A 111 -14.41 -8.07 -8.76
N ALA A 112 -15.74 -7.93 -8.69
CA ALA A 112 -16.56 -7.56 -9.84
C ALA A 112 -16.24 -6.16 -10.42
N ALA A 113 -15.53 -5.30 -9.68
CA ALA A 113 -15.09 -3.99 -10.17
C ALA A 113 -13.87 -4.07 -11.09
N PHE A 114 -13.16 -5.20 -11.12
CA PHE A 114 -11.98 -5.40 -11.95
C PHE A 114 -12.34 -6.16 -13.22
N PRO A 115 -11.91 -5.71 -14.40
CA PRO A 115 -12.12 -6.44 -15.68
C PRO A 115 -11.51 -7.85 -15.67
N SER A 116 -10.39 -8.00 -14.97
CA SER A 116 -9.77 -9.27 -14.62
C SER A 116 -9.25 -9.14 -13.19
N HIS A 117 -9.37 -10.20 -12.43
CA HIS A 117 -8.86 -10.25 -11.06
C HIS A 117 -8.12 -11.56 -10.82
N ARG A 118 -7.26 -11.55 -9.79
CA ARG A 118 -6.59 -12.75 -9.28
C ARG A 118 -7.65 -13.77 -8.82
N ALA A 119 -7.36 -15.05 -8.96
CA ALA A 119 -8.27 -16.11 -8.51
C ALA A 119 -8.59 -15.95 -7.02
N PHE A 120 -9.85 -16.06 -6.65
CA PHE A 120 -10.27 -15.89 -5.25
C PHE A 120 -9.61 -16.90 -4.32
N ASP A 121 -9.43 -18.15 -4.76
CA ASP A 121 -8.77 -19.17 -3.96
C ASP A 121 -7.33 -18.78 -3.61
N ASP A 122 -6.58 -18.22 -4.56
CA ASP A 122 -5.22 -17.70 -4.31
C ASP A 122 -5.24 -16.51 -3.33
N ILE A 123 -6.20 -15.60 -3.45
CA ILE A 123 -6.36 -14.48 -2.51
C ILE A 123 -6.70 -14.98 -1.10
N ILE A 124 -7.61 -15.95 -1.01
CA ILE A 124 -8.05 -16.54 0.26
C ILE A 124 -6.87 -17.19 0.98
N GLU A 125 -6.04 -17.92 0.26
CA GLU A 125 -4.83 -18.55 0.80
C GLU A 125 -3.81 -17.51 1.25
N ARG A 126 -3.44 -16.57 0.37
CA ARG A 126 -2.43 -15.54 0.65
C ARG A 126 -2.80 -14.60 1.78
N ALA A 127 -4.05 -14.23 1.89
CA ALA A 127 -4.54 -13.37 2.96
C ALA A 127 -5.04 -14.15 4.19
N ASN A 128 -4.92 -15.49 4.17
CA ASN A 128 -5.34 -16.39 5.24
C ASN A 128 -6.80 -16.11 5.69
N LEU A 129 -7.73 -16.14 4.73
CA LEU A 129 -9.15 -15.78 4.94
C LEU A 129 -10.07 -16.99 5.12
N GLY A 130 -9.56 -18.22 4.93
CA GLY A 130 -10.38 -19.44 4.86
C GLY A 130 -11.30 -19.65 6.07
N ASP A 131 -10.80 -19.35 7.27
CA ASP A 131 -11.52 -19.52 8.54
C ASP A 131 -12.62 -18.47 8.80
N ILE A 132 -12.62 -17.36 8.04
CA ILE A 132 -13.55 -16.23 8.25
C ILE A 132 -14.46 -15.93 7.06
N LEU A 133 -14.40 -16.69 5.97
CA LEU A 133 -15.16 -16.40 4.72
C LEU A 133 -16.65 -16.19 4.93
N SER A 134 -17.28 -17.00 5.77
CA SER A 134 -18.73 -16.91 6.09
C SER A 134 -19.06 -15.89 7.17
N ARG A 135 -18.04 -15.27 7.80
CA ARG A 135 -18.23 -14.33 8.88
C ARG A 135 -18.54 -12.93 8.34
N ARG A 136 -19.48 -12.23 8.97
CA ARG A 136 -19.73 -10.80 8.65
C ARG A 136 -18.53 -9.97 9.08
N VAL A 137 -18.17 -8.98 8.27
CA VAL A 137 -17.02 -8.09 8.52
C VAL A 137 -17.11 -7.41 9.89
N SER A 138 -18.31 -7.01 10.33
CA SER A 138 -18.53 -6.43 11.67
C SER A 138 -18.26 -7.39 12.84
N LYS A 139 -18.13 -8.69 12.58
CA LYS A 139 -17.81 -9.73 13.57
C LYS A 139 -16.35 -10.21 13.50
N CYS A 140 -15.60 -9.66 12.58
CA CYS A 140 -14.17 -9.92 12.47
C CYS A 140 -13.38 -9.03 13.47
N SER A 141 -12.35 -9.60 14.06
CA SER A 141 -11.37 -8.83 14.86
C SER A 141 -10.62 -7.81 13.99
N GLY A 142 -9.91 -6.88 14.61
CA GLY A 142 -9.09 -5.91 13.89
C GLY A 142 -8.06 -6.57 12.98
N GLY A 143 -7.37 -7.61 13.45
CA GLY A 143 -6.41 -8.38 12.65
C GLY A 143 -7.07 -9.15 11.51
N GLU A 144 -8.28 -9.73 11.71
CA GLU A 144 -9.03 -10.40 10.64
C GLU A 144 -9.50 -9.40 9.57
N GLN A 145 -9.93 -8.21 9.98
CA GLN A 145 -10.25 -7.13 9.03
C GLN A 145 -9.01 -6.67 8.26
N GLN A 146 -7.85 -6.65 8.91
CA GLN A 146 -6.59 -6.30 8.26
C GLN A 146 -6.19 -7.35 7.21
N ARG A 147 -6.34 -8.66 7.53
CA ARG A 147 -6.18 -9.74 6.55
C ARG A 147 -7.12 -9.58 5.34
N LEU A 148 -8.38 -9.21 5.59
CA LEU A 148 -9.32 -8.93 4.51
C LEU A 148 -8.87 -7.73 3.66
N ARG A 149 -8.46 -6.60 4.25
CA ARG A 149 -7.93 -5.44 3.50
C ARG A 149 -6.76 -5.84 2.61
N PHE A 150 -5.88 -6.69 3.14
CA PHE A 150 -4.76 -7.20 2.37
C PHE A 150 -5.22 -8.06 1.18
N GLY A 151 -6.16 -8.99 1.39
CA GLY A 151 -6.75 -9.76 0.30
C GLY A 151 -7.39 -8.87 -0.79
N LEU A 152 -8.08 -7.80 -0.37
CA LEU A 152 -8.68 -6.84 -1.31
C LEU A 152 -7.60 -6.06 -2.11
N ALA A 153 -6.47 -5.76 -1.50
CA ALA A 153 -5.35 -5.11 -2.20
C ALA A 153 -4.74 -5.99 -3.30
N LEU A 154 -4.89 -7.31 -3.20
CA LEU A 154 -4.40 -8.27 -4.20
C LEU A 154 -5.37 -8.49 -5.38
N LEU A 155 -6.62 -8.03 -5.29
CA LEU A 155 -7.67 -8.33 -6.28
C LEU A 155 -7.26 -8.00 -7.72
N GLY A 156 -6.72 -6.82 -7.95
CA GLY A 156 -6.33 -6.35 -9.28
C GLY A 156 -5.05 -6.97 -9.84
N ASP A 157 -4.46 -7.94 -9.15
CA ASP A 157 -3.12 -8.48 -9.46
C ASP A 157 -2.07 -7.36 -9.64
N PRO A 158 -1.88 -6.51 -8.61
CA PRO A 158 -1.15 -5.25 -8.74
C PRO A 158 0.34 -5.45 -8.98
N GLU A 159 0.97 -4.50 -9.69
CA GLU A 159 2.42 -4.40 -9.84
C GLU A 159 3.08 -3.68 -8.66
N VAL A 160 2.30 -2.84 -7.97
CA VAL A 160 2.73 -2.05 -6.81
C VAL A 160 1.77 -2.27 -5.64
N LEU A 161 2.29 -2.59 -4.48
CA LEU A 161 1.57 -2.68 -3.21
C LEU A 161 2.00 -1.53 -2.29
N LEU A 162 1.05 -0.74 -1.85
CA LEU A 162 1.24 0.33 -0.87
C LEU A 162 0.56 -0.06 0.44
N LEU A 163 1.33 -0.22 1.49
CA LEU A 163 0.88 -0.81 2.74
C LEU A 163 1.11 0.16 3.90
N ASP A 164 0.03 0.79 4.39
CA ASP A 164 0.11 1.72 5.52
C ASP A 164 -0.18 0.96 6.83
N GLU A 165 0.88 0.73 7.61
CA GLU A 165 0.87 -0.05 8.88
C GLU A 165 0.14 -1.41 8.77
N PRO A 166 0.55 -2.28 7.82
CA PRO A 166 -0.25 -3.42 7.40
C PRO A 166 -0.45 -4.49 8.48
N THR A 167 0.43 -4.58 9.47
CA THR A 167 0.41 -5.63 10.52
C THR A 167 -0.28 -5.20 11.81
N THR A 168 -0.80 -3.97 11.84
CA THR A 168 -1.48 -3.44 13.03
C THR A 168 -2.68 -4.29 13.43
N GLY A 169 -2.70 -4.73 14.68
CA GLY A 169 -3.77 -5.56 15.25
C GLY A 169 -3.70 -7.05 14.87
N MET A 170 -2.70 -7.49 14.12
CA MET A 170 -2.46 -8.90 13.85
C MET A 170 -1.77 -9.58 15.03
N ASP A 171 -2.16 -10.83 15.31
CA ASP A 171 -1.39 -11.70 16.19
C ASP A 171 -0.07 -12.15 15.53
N ALA A 172 0.80 -12.81 16.31
CA ALA A 172 2.12 -13.21 15.83
C ALA A 172 2.07 -14.19 14.64
N GLY A 173 1.09 -15.10 14.62
CA GLY A 173 0.94 -16.08 13.54
C GLY A 173 0.47 -15.42 12.25
N ALA A 174 -0.57 -14.57 12.33
CA ALA A 174 -1.08 -13.82 11.19
C ALA A 174 -0.02 -12.86 10.62
N ARG A 175 0.78 -12.22 11.49
CA ARG A 175 1.89 -11.35 11.09
C ARG A 175 2.99 -12.12 10.36
N HIS A 176 3.36 -13.29 10.87
CA HIS A 176 4.36 -14.15 10.22
C HIS A 176 3.91 -14.55 8.82
N HIS A 177 2.69 -15.07 8.68
CA HIS A 177 2.11 -15.44 7.39
C HIS A 177 2.04 -14.25 6.41
N PHE A 178 1.63 -13.08 6.90
CA PHE A 178 1.61 -11.86 6.09
C PHE A 178 2.99 -11.54 5.51
N TRP A 179 4.05 -11.61 6.31
CA TRP A 179 5.40 -11.31 5.84
C TRP A 179 5.97 -12.37 4.89
N GLU A 180 5.60 -13.64 5.08
CA GLU A 180 5.93 -14.70 4.11
C GLU A 180 5.29 -14.41 2.75
N THR A 181 4.00 -14.10 2.75
CA THR A 181 3.28 -13.71 1.53
C THR A 181 3.91 -12.48 0.87
N MET A 182 4.34 -11.47 1.66
CA MET A 182 5.02 -10.29 1.09
C MET A 182 6.33 -10.63 0.40
N ARG A 183 7.11 -11.57 0.92
CA ARG A 183 8.33 -12.06 0.26
C ARG A 183 7.99 -12.75 -1.07
N GLU A 184 6.98 -13.61 -1.08
CA GLU A 184 6.53 -14.27 -2.31
C GLU A 184 6.07 -13.27 -3.37
N GLU A 185 5.32 -12.23 -2.99
CA GLU A 185 4.88 -11.17 -3.89
C GLU A 185 6.09 -10.38 -4.45
N ALA A 186 7.10 -10.10 -3.63
CA ALA A 186 8.33 -9.44 -4.06
C ALA A 186 9.15 -10.33 -5.00
N ASP A 187 9.30 -11.61 -4.68
CA ASP A 187 10.01 -12.60 -5.52
C ASP A 187 9.30 -12.79 -6.87
N ALA A 188 7.98 -12.60 -6.93
CA ALA A 188 7.20 -12.53 -8.16
C ALA A 188 7.40 -11.21 -8.95
N GLY A 189 8.25 -10.30 -8.45
CA GLY A 189 8.64 -9.05 -9.12
C GLY A 189 7.74 -7.85 -8.81
N ARG A 190 6.88 -7.94 -7.80
CA ARG A 190 6.06 -6.80 -7.34
C ARG A 190 6.89 -5.83 -6.52
N THR A 191 6.57 -4.56 -6.64
CA THR A 191 7.17 -3.49 -5.85
C THR A 191 6.32 -3.26 -4.61
N ILE A 192 6.94 -3.24 -3.44
CA ILE A 192 6.24 -3.11 -2.16
C ILE A 192 6.75 -1.88 -1.43
N VAL A 193 5.86 -1.00 -1.05
CA VAL A 193 6.14 0.14 -0.18
C VAL A 193 5.32 0.00 1.08
N LEU A 194 5.98 -0.03 2.21
CA LEU A 194 5.30 -0.18 3.49
C LEU A 194 5.67 0.96 4.44
N THR A 195 4.69 1.43 5.22
CA THR A 195 4.97 2.23 6.40
C THR A 195 4.88 1.34 7.62
N THR A 196 5.73 1.57 8.58
CA THR A 196 5.64 0.96 9.90
C THR A 196 6.27 1.90 10.94
N HIS A 197 5.82 1.79 12.16
CA HIS A 197 6.48 2.40 13.30
C HIS A 197 7.38 1.38 14.05
N TYR A 198 7.37 0.12 13.62
CA TYR A 198 8.23 -0.94 14.14
C TYR A 198 9.51 -1.04 13.29
N LEU A 199 10.61 -0.48 13.79
CA LEU A 199 11.90 -0.51 13.09
C LEU A 199 12.34 -1.94 12.76
N GLU A 200 12.13 -2.89 13.66
CA GLU A 200 12.48 -4.31 13.48
C GLU A 200 11.78 -4.94 12.26
N GLU A 201 10.53 -4.54 11.99
CA GLU A 201 9.81 -5.01 10.79
C GLU A 201 10.47 -4.46 9.52
N ALA A 202 10.74 -3.16 9.49
CA ALA A 202 11.39 -2.55 8.33
C ALA A 202 12.79 -3.13 8.09
N GLU A 203 13.60 -3.32 9.12
CA GLU A 203 14.94 -3.92 9.01
C GLU A 203 14.90 -5.37 8.53
N THR A 204 13.87 -6.12 8.91
CA THR A 204 13.74 -7.54 8.55
C THR A 204 13.24 -7.74 7.11
N PHE A 205 12.37 -6.86 6.61
CA PHE A 205 11.65 -7.07 5.36
C PHE A 205 11.99 -6.07 4.26
N ALA A 206 12.35 -4.82 4.59
CA ALA A 206 12.70 -3.84 3.59
C ALA A 206 14.15 -4.02 3.11
N GLN A 207 14.33 -3.95 1.79
CA GLN A 207 15.66 -3.91 1.16
C GLN A 207 16.28 -2.52 1.27
N ARG A 208 15.43 -1.50 1.39
CA ARG A 208 15.83 -0.10 1.54
C ARG A 208 14.84 0.61 2.47
N ILE A 209 15.40 1.44 3.34
CA ILE A 209 14.62 2.28 4.26
C ILE A 209 14.78 3.73 3.85
N ILE A 210 13.66 4.43 3.75
CA ILE A 210 13.58 5.88 3.52
C ILE A 210 13.03 6.52 4.80
N MET A 211 13.81 7.44 5.36
CA MET A 211 13.42 8.20 6.55
C MET A 211 12.74 9.50 6.13
N LEU A 212 11.52 9.73 6.61
CA LEU A 212 10.83 11.01 6.53
C LEU A 212 10.96 11.75 7.86
N ASN A 213 11.36 13.02 7.79
CA ASN A 213 11.58 13.90 8.96
C ASN A 213 10.66 15.11 8.89
#